data_daedae02e6abe04cab18f8b98c0fe110
#
_entry.id   daedae02e6abe04cab18f8b98c0fe110
#
_cell.length_a   1.000
_cell.length_b   1.000
_cell.length_c   1.000
_cell.angle_alpha   90.00
_cell.angle_beta   90.00
_cell.angle_gamma   90.00
#
_symmetry.space_group_name_H-M   'P 1'
#
loop_
_entity.id
_entity.type
_entity.pdbx_description
1 polymer ?
#
loop_
_entity_poly.entity_id
_entity_poly.type
_entity_poly.pdbx_seq_one_letter_code
_entity_poly.pdbx_strand_id
1 'polypeptide(L)'
;MMRRWISIFLALCLLAGLMAVTVAATEPEIPTIPAPTEAPTEAPTEAPTEAPTEAPTEAPTEAPTEAPTEPPEVTFGSCGDSMNWNFDGSSGKLTLSGSGPMNEYDDFPWAHLKDRIQYLEVGNGIRTITAYAFSGCTNLKTIRFVGPVPGTIELNAFKNVTATVYYPGLDVDWARVEKRNYGGTLTWKPEVPGGKGGVLDNNLVWQLEGSTLKIIGKGNMGGWKSGAENPPWYGYRNDIKKVVMSGNIYCIYTGAFRDMPNLTEVQWPTDLTVIYSSAFYNCTGLKKLEIPHYVKTISDYAFYGCENLEEISLPKTLQEIGASAFAGCKSLTKISLPDGLTSIGKKVFSGSGLRSIIVPEGITKLPEAAFRNCRSLETASFKGNVTSVGSQCFENCTQLKSIQLPASLKTIGESAFADSGLKELVFGGDMPTIGSDALKGLKAAIFYPKNSSGWSQTRFDALNKTYNNALSFYMGIPDNFEEATEAPTEAPTEAPTAAPTEIPTEAPTEATEAPEATQPQAPVTEPDLPELPQEQQPTEMPAEEQSGGRHSSPIWPLAVAAVWFFGGGAIAVWYFLIRPYRKK
;
A
#
# COMPACT_ATOMS: atom_id res chain seq x y z
N MET A 1 28.80 -36.65 -29.65
CA MET A 1 28.98 -35.21 -29.88
C MET A 1 28.55 -34.32 -28.68
N MET A 2 27.55 -34.67 -27.93
CA MET A 2 27.03 -33.87 -26.81
C MET A 2 27.96 -33.74 -25.59
N ARG A 3 28.80 -34.74 -25.29
CA ARG A 3 29.76 -34.68 -24.18
C ARG A 3 30.96 -33.75 -24.41
N ARG A 4 31.31 -33.44 -25.68
CA ARG A 4 32.42 -32.50 -26.00
C ARG A 4 31.98 -31.03 -25.90
N TRP A 5 30.70 -30.72 -26.05
CA TRP A 5 30.19 -29.36 -25.91
C TRP A 5 30.01 -28.93 -24.46
N ILE A 6 29.71 -29.87 -23.56
CA ILE A 6 29.57 -29.58 -22.11
C ILE A 6 30.94 -29.27 -21.50
N SER A 7 32.03 -29.95 -21.94
CA SER A 7 33.39 -29.67 -21.46
C SER A 7 33.92 -28.32 -21.96
N ILE A 8 33.54 -27.88 -23.15
CA ILE A 8 33.95 -26.57 -23.69
C ILE A 8 33.19 -25.44 -22.98
N PHE A 9 31.91 -25.67 -22.61
CA PHE A 9 31.09 -24.67 -21.88
C PHE A 9 31.57 -24.50 -20.42
N LEU A 10 31.99 -25.58 -19.76
CA LEU A 10 32.57 -25.53 -18.43
C LEU A 10 33.98 -24.89 -18.41
N ALA A 11 34.79 -25.06 -19.45
CA ALA A 11 36.07 -24.41 -19.58
C ALA A 11 35.97 -22.90 -19.86
N LEU A 12 34.95 -22.47 -20.60
CA LEU A 12 34.65 -21.04 -20.85
C LEU A 12 34.12 -20.33 -19.61
N CYS A 13 33.31 -21.00 -18.76
CA CYS A 13 32.85 -20.43 -17.50
C CYS A 13 33.97 -20.32 -16.44
N LEU A 14 34.96 -21.21 -16.45
CA LEU A 14 36.14 -21.14 -15.57
C LEU A 14 37.14 -20.05 -16.00
N LEU A 15 37.24 -19.75 -17.29
CA LEU A 15 38.08 -18.65 -17.80
C LEU A 15 37.47 -17.27 -17.58
N ALA A 16 36.16 -17.16 -17.49
CA ALA A 16 35.47 -15.89 -17.15
C ALA A 16 35.55 -15.54 -15.65
N GLY A 17 35.88 -16.48 -14.78
CA GLY A 17 36.04 -16.28 -13.33
C GLY A 17 37.41 -15.80 -12.85
N LEU A 18 38.41 -15.68 -13.73
CA LEU A 18 39.80 -15.36 -13.36
C LEU A 18 40.29 -13.98 -13.79
N MET A 19 39.37 -13.10 -14.22
CA MET A 19 39.68 -11.67 -14.39
C MET A 19 39.06 -10.87 -13.23
N ALA A 20 39.55 -11.09 -12.02
CA ALA A 20 39.37 -10.14 -10.94
C ALA A 20 40.34 -8.97 -11.19
N VAL A 21 39.82 -7.93 -11.81
CA VAL A 21 40.50 -6.62 -11.86
C VAL A 21 40.45 -6.04 -10.46
N THR A 22 41.58 -5.94 -9.81
CA THR A 22 41.77 -5.13 -8.61
C THR A 22 41.60 -3.66 -9.01
N VAL A 23 40.42 -3.11 -8.79
CA VAL A 23 40.20 -1.67 -8.79
C VAL A 23 40.48 -1.19 -7.37
N ALA A 24 41.57 -0.44 -7.23
CA ALA A 24 41.86 0.29 -6.01
C ALA A 24 40.70 1.28 -5.75
N ALA A 25 40.10 1.15 -4.58
CA ALA A 25 39.10 2.12 -4.11
C ALA A 25 39.83 3.44 -3.81
N THR A 26 39.69 4.39 -4.71
CA THR A 26 39.87 5.81 -4.38
C THR A 26 38.52 6.31 -3.89
N GLU A 27 38.47 6.69 -2.63
CA GLU A 27 37.32 7.41 -2.06
C GLU A 27 37.03 8.67 -2.89
N PRO A 28 35.80 8.96 -3.26
CA PRO A 28 35.46 10.25 -3.86
C PRO A 28 35.50 11.32 -2.76
N GLU A 29 36.39 12.29 -2.94
CA GLU A 29 36.42 13.52 -2.16
C GLU A 29 35.05 14.22 -2.27
N ILE A 30 34.45 14.49 -1.12
CA ILE A 30 33.23 15.30 -0.99
C ILE A 30 33.60 16.74 -1.36
N PRO A 31 32.99 17.37 -2.36
CA PRO A 31 33.21 18.79 -2.62
C PRO A 31 32.64 19.60 -1.44
N THR A 32 33.54 20.29 -0.74
CA THR A 32 33.21 21.30 0.25
C THR A 32 32.49 22.47 -0.43
N ILE A 33 31.25 22.70 -0.03
CA ILE A 33 30.46 23.88 -0.38
C ILE A 33 31.11 25.08 0.32
N PRO A 34 31.52 26.16 -0.39
CA PRO A 34 32.00 27.37 0.26
C PRO A 34 30.83 28.05 1.01
N ALA A 35 31.13 28.55 2.20
CA ALA A 35 30.22 29.31 3.03
C ALA A 35 29.69 30.56 2.31
N PRO A 36 28.45 30.99 2.56
CA PRO A 36 27.91 32.19 1.95
C PRO A 36 28.66 33.42 2.44
N THR A 37 29.25 34.15 1.49
CA THR A 37 29.86 35.47 1.68
C THR A 37 28.79 36.47 2.08
N GLU A 38 29.17 37.33 3.00
CA GLU A 38 28.39 38.37 3.66
C GLU A 38 27.56 39.25 2.70
N ALA A 39 26.41 39.66 3.18
CA ALA A 39 25.51 40.62 2.54
C ALA A 39 26.22 41.96 2.32
N PRO A 40 26.00 42.65 1.18
CA PRO A 40 26.44 44.01 1.02
C PRO A 40 25.51 44.95 1.82
N THR A 41 26.09 45.57 2.83
CA THR A 41 25.53 46.72 3.51
C THR A 41 25.98 47.94 2.74
N GLU A 42 25.11 48.53 1.94
CA GLU A 42 25.12 49.96 1.64
C GLU A 42 23.82 50.36 0.94
N ALA A 43 23.05 51.19 1.59
CA ALA A 43 21.91 51.92 1.03
C ALA A 43 22.40 53.06 0.13
N PRO A 44 21.80 53.26 -1.04
CA PRO A 44 22.07 54.49 -1.79
C PRO A 44 21.33 55.67 -1.15
N THR A 45 22.12 56.55 -0.58
CA THR A 45 21.70 57.89 -0.25
C THR A 45 21.96 58.73 -1.49
N GLU A 46 20.92 59.25 -2.13
CA GLU A 46 20.78 60.59 -2.69
C GLU A 46 19.54 60.65 -3.58
N ALA A 47 18.60 61.49 -3.19
CA ALA A 47 17.46 61.91 -3.99
C ALA A 47 17.92 62.93 -5.05
N PRO A 48 17.45 62.83 -6.29
CA PRO A 48 17.68 63.95 -7.25
C PRO A 48 16.74 65.11 -6.93
N THR A 49 17.35 66.18 -6.51
CA THR A 49 16.72 67.49 -6.43
C THR A 49 16.93 68.14 -7.78
N GLU A 50 15.90 68.24 -8.60
CA GLU A 50 15.64 69.40 -9.50
C GLU A 50 14.32 69.11 -10.25
N ALA A 51 13.36 70.00 -10.01
CA ALA A 51 12.12 70.08 -10.77
C ALA A 51 12.41 70.86 -12.09
N PRO A 52 11.93 70.32 -13.23
CA PRO A 52 11.96 71.16 -14.45
C PRO A 52 10.88 72.24 -14.38
N THR A 53 11.33 73.46 -14.32
CA THR A 53 10.51 74.61 -14.55
C THR A 53 10.50 74.88 -16.07
N GLU A 54 9.37 74.58 -16.71
CA GLU A 54 8.78 75.31 -17.81
C GLU A 54 7.56 74.59 -18.36
N ALA A 55 6.40 75.16 -18.25
CA ALA A 55 5.17 74.75 -18.89
C ALA A 55 5.21 75.01 -20.38
N PRO A 56 4.93 74.10 -21.28
CA PRO A 56 4.68 74.38 -22.67
C PRO A 56 3.30 75.08 -22.81
N THR A 57 3.32 76.29 -23.21
CA THR A 57 2.14 77.02 -23.63
C THR A 57 1.90 76.75 -25.11
N GLU A 58 1.11 75.74 -25.41
CA GLU A 58 0.30 75.65 -26.64
C GLU A 58 -0.72 74.52 -26.46
N ALA A 59 -2.00 74.88 -26.49
CA ALA A 59 -3.08 73.92 -26.53
C ALA A 59 -3.07 73.18 -27.88
N PRO A 60 -3.10 71.88 -27.93
CA PRO A 60 -3.33 71.15 -29.17
C PRO A 60 -4.78 71.34 -29.60
N THR A 61 -4.94 71.98 -30.71
CA THR A 61 -6.18 72.06 -31.48
C THR A 61 -6.40 70.67 -32.11
N GLU A 62 -7.59 70.11 -31.90
CA GLU A 62 -8.14 68.88 -32.38
C GLU A 62 -7.83 67.64 -31.50
N ALA A 63 -8.85 67.27 -30.74
CA ALA A 63 -8.95 65.92 -30.14
C ALA A 63 -8.93 64.85 -31.24
N PRO A 64 -8.12 63.80 -31.11
CA PRO A 64 -8.30 62.63 -31.94
C PRO A 64 -9.68 62.08 -31.64
N THR A 65 -10.51 61.97 -32.64
CA THR A 65 -11.75 61.22 -32.58
C THR A 65 -11.35 59.75 -32.43
N GLU A 66 -11.08 59.30 -31.19
CA GLU A 66 -11.01 57.88 -30.90
C GLU A 66 -12.37 57.32 -31.24
N ALA A 67 -12.39 56.41 -32.24
CA ALA A 67 -13.53 55.58 -32.49
C ALA A 67 -13.92 54.92 -31.15
N PRO A 68 -15.19 54.85 -30.76
CA PRO A 68 -15.58 54.22 -29.51
C PRO A 68 -15.03 52.82 -29.49
N THR A 69 -14.12 52.55 -28.54
CA THR A 69 -13.70 51.20 -28.24
C THR A 69 -14.98 50.50 -27.80
N GLU A 70 -15.51 49.63 -28.67
CA GLU A 70 -16.68 48.80 -28.29
C GLU A 70 -16.31 48.10 -26.98
N PRO A 71 -17.16 48.19 -25.93
CA PRO A 71 -16.92 47.45 -24.71
C PRO A 71 -16.76 45.95 -25.05
N PRO A 72 -15.88 45.21 -24.36
CA PRO A 72 -15.69 43.82 -24.65
C PRO A 72 -17.05 43.10 -24.67
N GLU A 73 -17.35 42.46 -25.80
CA GLU A 73 -18.63 41.82 -26.02
C GLU A 73 -18.77 40.67 -25.01
N VAL A 74 -19.67 40.85 -24.03
CA VAL A 74 -20.02 39.81 -23.08
C VAL A 74 -21.32 39.18 -23.58
N THR A 75 -21.25 37.95 -23.99
CA THR A 75 -22.43 37.22 -24.49
C THR A 75 -22.85 36.18 -23.47
N PHE A 76 -24.12 36.15 -23.13
CA PHE A 76 -24.68 35.23 -22.11
C PHE A 76 -26.08 34.77 -22.48
N GLY A 77 -26.54 33.71 -21.84
CA GLY A 77 -27.87 33.17 -22.03
C GLY A 77 -28.15 31.90 -21.22
N SER A 78 -29.31 31.30 -21.44
CA SER A 78 -29.67 30.01 -20.87
C SER A 78 -29.27 28.88 -21.80
N CYS A 79 -28.87 27.74 -21.22
CA CYS A 79 -28.59 26.49 -21.93
C CYS A 79 -29.19 25.25 -21.28
N GLY A 80 -30.16 25.46 -20.39
CA GLY A 80 -30.97 24.48 -19.67
C GLY A 80 -31.89 25.20 -18.72
N ASP A 81 -32.84 24.48 -18.07
CA ASP A 81 -33.86 25.09 -17.22
C ASP A 81 -33.28 25.94 -16.07
N SER A 82 -32.17 25.51 -15.54
CA SER A 82 -31.44 26.21 -14.46
C SER A 82 -29.96 26.36 -14.79
N MET A 83 -29.58 26.28 -16.07
CA MET A 83 -28.23 26.44 -16.56
C MET A 83 -28.08 27.67 -17.42
N ASN A 84 -26.98 28.38 -17.19
CA ASN A 84 -26.61 29.57 -17.94
C ASN A 84 -25.21 29.41 -18.52
N TRP A 85 -24.98 30.09 -19.62
CA TRP A 85 -23.67 30.26 -20.21
C TRP A 85 -23.29 31.74 -20.28
N ASN A 86 -22.01 32.02 -20.18
CA ASN A 86 -21.45 33.35 -20.33
C ASN A 86 -20.12 33.26 -21.08
N PHE A 87 -19.94 34.09 -22.10
CA PHE A 87 -18.71 34.18 -22.87
C PHE A 87 -18.05 35.56 -22.67
N ASP A 88 -16.82 35.51 -22.17
CA ASP A 88 -15.96 36.66 -22.08
C ASP A 88 -15.08 36.76 -23.34
N GLY A 89 -15.38 37.70 -24.21
CA GLY A 89 -14.67 37.93 -25.45
C GLY A 89 -13.22 38.36 -25.31
N SER A 90 -12.86 38.95 -24.16
CA SER A 90 -11.48 39.42 -23.89
C SER A 90 -10.54 38.26 -23.58
N SER A 91 -11.02 37.24 -22.89
CA SER A 91 -10.25 36.02 -22.50
C SER A 91 -10.54 34.80 -23.35
N GLY A 92 -11.57 34.85 -24.21
CA GLY A 92 -12.04 33.69 -24.96
C GLY A 92 -12.61 32.58 -24.05
N LYS A 93 -13.09 32.93 -22.84
CA LYS A 93 -13.60 32.01 -21.83
C LYS A 93 -15.11 31.85 -21.93
N LEU A 94 -15.57 30.63 -22.15
CA LEU A 94 -16.95 30.23 -22.00
C LEU A 94 -17.14 29.57 -20.63
N THR A 95 -18.10 30.07 -19.83
CA THR A 95 -18.43 29.54 -18.50
C THR A 95 -19.83 28.98 -18.52
N LEU A 96 -20.00 27.74 -18.09
CA LEU A 96 -21.30 27.13 -17.78
C LEU A 96 -21.56 27.21 -16.29
N SER A 97 -22.69 27.71 -15.88
CA SER A 97 -23.08 27.88 -14.47
C SER A 97 -24.50 27.40 -14.21
N GLY A 98 -24.87 27.27 -12.92
CA GLY A 98 -26.18 26.76 -12.53
C GLY A 98 -26.18 25.25 -12.27
N SER A 99 -27.32 24.61 -12.45
CA SER A 99 -27.48 23.18 -12.12
C SER A 99 -28.46 22.49 -13.07
N GLY A 100 -28.30 21.17 -13.25
CA GLY A 100 -29.19 20.34 -14.06
C GLY A 100 -28.60 19.89 -15.40
N PRO A 101 -29.44 19.32 -16.27
CA PRO A 101 -29.04 18.91 -17.60
C PRO A 101 -28.95 20.11 -18.56
N MET A 102 -28.04 20.03 -19.50
CA MET A 102 -28.00 20.93 -20.66
C MET A 102 -29.11 20.51 -21.63
N ASN A 103 -29.80 21.50 -22.22
CA ASN A 103 -30.79 21.24 -23.27
C ASN A 103 -30.11 20.76 -24.57
N GLU A 104 -30.85 20.02 -25.37
CA GLU A 104 -30.46 19.71 -26.73
C GLU A 104 -30.78 20.88 -27.66
N TYR A 105 -29.89 21.15 -28.61
CA TYR A 105 -30.04 22.21 -29.59
C TYR A 105 -29.60 21.70 -30.95
N ASP A 106 -30.26 22.13 -32.01
CA ASP A 106 -29.78 21.96 -33.38
C ASP A 106 -28.51 22.83 -33.59
N ASP A 107 -28.57 24.10 -33.09
CA ASP A 107 -27.42 25.00 -32.99
C ASP A 107 -27.32 25.53 -31.57
N PHE A 108 -26.21 25.24 -30.90
CA PHE A 108 -26.00 25.70 -29.52
C PHE A 108 -25.92 27.23 -29.44
N PRO A 109 -26.39 27.84 -28.34
CA PRO A 109 -26.42 29.29 -28.16
C PRO A 109 -25.10 29.99 -28.43
N TRP A 110 -23.96 29.31 -28.26
CA TRP A 110 -22.60 29.80 -28.53
C TRP A 110 -22.04 29.33 -29.88
N ALA A 111 -22.82 28.75 -30.79
CA ALA A 111 -22.33 28.23 -32.07
C ALA A 111 -21.64 29.30 -32.92
N HIS A 112 -22.09 30.56 -32.85
CA HIS A 112 -21.49 31.70 -33.51
C HIS A 112 -20.13 32.14 -32.93
N LEU A 113 -19.78 31.64 -31.71
CA LEU A 113 -18.53 31.94 -31.00
C LEU A 113 -17.51 30.81 -31.08
N LYS A 114 -17.82 29.68 -31.75
CA LYS A 114 -17.02 28.46 -31.73
C LYS A 114 -15.53 28.65 -32.06
N ASP A 115 -15.22 29.59 -32.94
CA ASP A 115 -13.83 29.89 -33.34
C ASP A 115 -13.11 30.83 -32.36
N ARG A 116 -13.85 31.44 -31.40
CA ARG A 116 -13.31 32.35 -30.37
C ARG A 116 -13.15 31.70 -29.03
N ILE A 117 -13.86 30.55 -28.78
CA ILE A 117 -13.78 29.84 -27.51
C ILE A 117 -12.41 29.16 -27.39
N GLN A 118 -11.62 29.59 -26.40
CA GLN A 118 -10.30 29.04 -26.09
C GLN A 118 -10.27 28.27 -24.76
N TYR A 119 -11.14 28.65 -23.82
CA TYR A 119 -11.25 28.10 -22.49
C TYR A 119 -12.72 27.80 -22.17
N LEU A 120 -13.01 26.59 -21.68
CA LEU A 120 -14.31 26.20 -21.17
C LEU A 120 -14.22 25.92 -19.66
N GLU A 121 -15.04 26.58 -18.86
CA GLU A 121 -15.23 26.25 -17.45
C GLU A 121 -16.62 25.67 -17.24
N VAL A 122 -16.67 24.46 -16.70
CA VAL A 122 -17.90 23.74 -16.35
C VAL A 122 -18.12 23.83 -14.85
N GLY A 123 -19.13 24.59 -14.45
CA GLY A 123 -19.45 24.90 -13.07
C GLY A 123 -19.97 23.71 -12.27
N ASN A 124 -20.07 23.91 -10.97
CA ASN A 124 -20.63 22.94 -10.04
C ASN A 124 -22.15 22.78 -10.26
N GLY A 125 -22.63 21.54 -10.34
CA GLY A 125 -24.08 21.24 -10.49
C GLY A 125 -24.50 20.89 -11.91
N ILE A 126 -23.64 21.00 -12.90
CA ILE A 126 -23.90 20.59 -14.28
C ILE A 126 -23.99 19.06 -14.32
N ARG A 127 -25.18 18.53 -14.73
CA ARG A 127 -25.42 17.08 -14.73
C ARG A 127 -25.19 16.42 -16.08
N THR A 128 -25.40 17.14 -17.18
CA THR A 128 -25.26 16.60 -18.53
C THR A 128 -24.56 17.60 -19.43
N ILE A 129 -23.62 17.13 -20.22
CA ILE A 129 -23.10 17.84 -21.38
C ILE A 129 -23.59 17.07 -22.60
N THR A 130 -24.49 17.69 -23.37
CA THR A 130 -25.18 17.05 -24.49
C THR A 130 -24.26 16.82 -25.70
N ALA A 131 -24.70 15.94 -26.59
CA ALA A 131 -23.99 15.62 -27.81
C ALA A 131 -23.75 16.88 -28.66
N TYR A 132 -22.57 16.95 -29.25
CA TYR A 132 -22.13 18.05 -30.14
C TYR A 132 -22.05 19.45 -29.50
N ALA A 133 -22.26 19.61 -28.18
CA ALA A 133 -22.29 20.90 -27.49
C ALA A 133 -21.07 21.80 -27.81
N PHE A 134 -19.91 21.23 -27.98
CA PHE A 134 -18.66 21.95 -28.31
C PHE A 134 -18.04 21.44 -29.61
N SER A 135 -18.84 20.80 -30.45
CA SER A 135 -18.37 20.29 -31.75
C SER A 135 -17.83 21.44 -32.62
N GLY A 136 -16.61 21.28 -33.13
CA GLY A 136 -15.97 22.28 -33.98
C GLY A 136 -15.38 23.48 -33.27
N CYS A 137 -15.36 23.54 -31.94
CA CYS A 137 -14.59 24.54 -31.18
C CYS A 137 -13.09 24.25 -31.27
N THR A 138 -12.49 24.43 -32.46
CA THR A 138 -11.10 24.02 -32.76
C THR A 138 -10.04 24.80 -31.98
N ASN A 139 -10.39 26.00 -31.55
CA ASN A 139 -9.53 26.85 -30.73
C ASN A 139 -9.63 26.57 -29.21
N LEU A 140 -10.55 25.70 -28.79
CA LEU A 140 -10.69 25.28 -27.39
C LEU A 140 -9.48 24.43 -26.98
N LYS A 141 -8.63 24.96 -26.10
CA LYS A 141 -7.39 24.33 -25.61
C LYS A 141 -7.49 23.84 -24.19
N THR A 142 -8.38 24.43 -23.39
CA THR A 142 -8.51 24.12 -21.97
C THR A 142 -9.97 23.93 -21.60
N ILE A 143 -10.28 22.82 -20.99
CA ILE A 143 -11.58 22.51 -20.38
C ILE A 143 -11.34 22.31 -18.88
N ARG A 144 -12.07 23.00 -18.03
CA ARG A 144 -11.96 22.87 -16.57
C ARG A 144 -13.31 22.53 -15.95
N PHE A 145 -13.39 21.40 -15.29
CA PHE A 145 -14.50 21.05 -14.40
C PHE A 145 -14.20 21.54 -12.99
N VAL A 146 -15.11 22.36 -12.43
CA VAL A 146 -14.93 22.93 -11.08
C VAL A 146 -15.61 22.06 -10.01
N GLY A 147 -16.63 21.31 -10.41
CA GLY A 147 -17.47 20.51 -9.53
C GLY A 147 -17.33 18.99 -9.69
N PRO A 148 -18.25 18.24 -9.08
CA PRO A 148 -18.32 16.79 -9.22
C PRO A 148 -18.49 16.37 -10.68
N VAL A 149 -18.26 15.09 -10.93
CA VAL A 149 -18.45 14.48 -12.25
C VAL A 149 -19.85 14.76 -12.76
N PRO A 150 -20.03 15.28 -13.99
CA PRO A 150 -21.33 15.28 -14.65
C PRO A 150 -21.86 13.84 -14.75
N GLY A 151 -23.16 13.66 -14.52
CA GLY A 151 -23.80 12.35 -14.65
C GLY A 151 -23.62 11.76 -16.04
N THR A 152 -23.59 12.62 -17.08
CA THR A 152 -23.38 12.22 -18.47
C THR A 152 -22.57 13.28 -19.23
N ILE A 153 -21.57 12.82 -19.99
CA ILE A 153 -20.96 13.56 -21.09
C ILE A 153 -21.25 12.72 -22.34
N GLU A 154 -22.05 13.27 -23.24
CA GLU A 154 -22.55 12.50 -24.36
C GLU A 154 -21.53 12.33 -25.50
N LEU A 155 -21.79 11.37 -26.36
CA LEU A 155 -20.94 11.06 -27.51
C LEU A 155 -20.84 12.29 -28.43
N ASN A 156 -19.62 12.56 -28.91
CA ASN A 156 -19.30 13.70 -29.77
C ASN A 156 -19.50 15.10 -29.13
N ALA A 157 -19.71 15.22 -27.81
CA ALA A 157 -19.79 16.49 -27.14
C ALA A 157 -18.62 17.44 -27.47
N PHE A 158 -17.43 16.87 -27.66
CA PHE A 158 -16.18 17.57 -28.01
C PHE A 158 -15.63 17.17 -29.39
N LYS A 159 -16.51 16.86 -30.36
CA LYS A 159 -16.08 16.47 -31.70
C LYS A 159 -15.15 17.53 -32.32
N ASN A 160 -13.99 17.08 -32.84
CA ASN A 160 -12.95 17.92 -33.45
C ASN A 160 -12.26 18.92 -32.48
N VAL A 161 -12.40 18.73 -31.16
CA VAL A 161 -11.69 19.50 -30.14
C VAL A 161 -10.39 18.79 -29.75
N THR A 162 -9.30 19.54 -29.64
CA THR A 162 -8.03 19.07 -29.08
C THR A 162 -7.69 19.92 -27.86
N ALA A 163 -7.90 19.38 -26.63
CA ALA A 163 -7.80 20.15 -25.40
C ALA A 163 -7.22 19.36 -24.23
N THR A 164 -6.68 20.09 -23.25
CA THR A 164 -6.39 19.54 -21.93
C THR A 164 -7.62 19.74 -21.02
N VAL A 165 -8.06 18.68 -20.39
CA VAL A 165 -9.20 18.68 -19.46
C VAL A 165 -8.69 18.60 -18.02
N TYR A 166 -8.96 19.65 -17.25
CA TYR A 166 -8.68 19.68 -15.81
C TYR A 166 -9.95 19.32 -15.02
N TYR A 167 -9.79 18.52 -13.98
CA TYR A 167 -10.90 18.08 -13.12
C TYR A 167 -10.46 17.99 -11.66
N PRO A 168 -11.37 18.08 -10.66
CA PRO A 168 -11.05 17.94 -9.25
C PRO A 168 -10.41 16.58 -8.95
N GLY A 169 -9.10 16.56 -8.75
CA GLY A 169 -8.32 15.34 -8.60
C GLY A 169 -8.57 14.59 -7.28
N LEU A 170 -9.16 15.25 -6.29
CA LEU A 170 -9.47 14.67 -4.98
C LEU A 170 -10.89 14.12 -4.88
N ASP A 171 -11.69 14.29 -5.92
CA ASP A 171 -13.03 13.73 -5.97
C ASP A 171 -12.96 12.26 -6.42
N VAL A 172 -13.46 11.38 -5.55
CA VAL A 172 -13.44 9.91 -5.76
C VAL A 172 -14.23 9.51 -7.01
N ASP A 173 -15.30 10.25 -7.34
CA ASP A 173 -16.13 9.94 -8.49
C ASP A 173 -15.40 10.28 -9.79
N TRP A 174 -14.60 11.35 -9.81
CA TRP A 174 -13.71 11.62 -10.93
C TRP A 174 -12.63 10.54 -11.13
N ALA A 175 -12.17 9.93 -10.06
CA ALA A 175 -11.22 8.80 -10.15
C ALA A 175 -11.84 7.55 -10.80
N ARG A 176 -13.17 7.37 -10.65
CA ARG A 176 -13.92 6.21 -11.17
C ARG A 176 -14.34 6.35 -12.63
N VAL A 177 -14.41 7.58 -13.14
CA VAL A 177 -14.90 7.85 -14.50
C VAL A 177 -13.86 7.45 -15.54
N GLU A 178 -14.32 6.74 -16.56
CA GLU A 178 -13.52 6.47 -17.74
C GLU A 178 -13.24 7.76 -18.52
N LYS A 179 -11.97 8.10 -18.71
CA LYS A 179 -11.54 9.30 -19.43
C LYS A 179 -11.59 9.06 -20.92
N ARG A 180 -12.74 9.37 -21.51
CA ARG A 180 -13.00 9.21 -22.96
C ARG A 180 -12.72 10.49 -23.73
N ASN A 181 -12.62 10.37 -25.03
CA ASN A 181 -12.35 11.50 -25.94
C ASN A 181 -13.61 12.24 -26.41
N TYR A 182 -14.78 11.66 -26.23
CA TYR A 182 -16.09 12.25 -26.60
C TYR A 182 -16.08 12.90 -28.01
N GLY A 183 -15.45 12.24 -28.99
CA GLY A 183 -15.31 12.70 -30.38
C GLY A 183 -14.14 13.63 -30.67
N GLY A 184 -13.39 14.04 -29.64
CA GLY A 184 -12.20 14.88 -29.76
C GLY A 184 -10.88 14.16 -29.52
N THR A 185 -9.86 14.92 -29.15
CA THR A 185 -8.57 14.45 -28.61
C THR A 185 -8.35 15.14 -27.28
N LEU A 186 -8.70 14.45 -26.16
CA LEU A 186 -8.70 15.03 -24.83
C LEU A 186 -7.59 14.45 -23.95
N THR A 187 -6.80 15.34 -23.34
CA THR A 187 -5.78 14.95 -22.34
C THR A 187 -6.29 15.29 -20.96
N TRP A 188 -6.68 14.29 -20.17
CA TRP A 188 -7.24 14.47 -18.84
C TRP A 188 -6.14 14.65 -17.78
N LYS A 189 -6.26 15.71 -16.98
CA LYS A 189 -5.34 16.01 -15.87
C LYS A 189 -6.12 16.36 -14.62
N PRO A 190 -5.86 15.68 -13.48
CA PRO A 190 -6.44 16.10 -12.22
C PRO A 190 -5.83 17.41 -11.76
N GLU A 191 -6.65 18.27 -11.21
CA GLU A 191 -6.25 19.48 -10.53
C GLU A 191 -6.26 19.22 -9.02
N VAL A 192 -5.11 19.44 -8.39
CA VAL A 192 -4.95 19.25 -6.94
C VAL A 192 -4.69 20.62 -6.32
N PRO A 193 -5.61 21.12 -5.46
CA PRO A 193 -5.42 22.39 -4.78
C PRO A 193 -4.15 22.40 -3.94
N GLY A 194 -3.43 23.51 -3.90
CA GLY A 194 -2.28 23.72 -3.04
C GLY A 194 -0.93 23.21 -3.56
N GLY A 195 -0.84 22.69 -4.77
CA GLY A 195 0.43 22.43 -5.48
C GLY A 195 1.27 21.22 -5.01
N LYS A 196 0.92 20.56 -3.89
CA LYS A 196 1.61 19.37 -3.38
C LYS A 196 0.75 18.12 -3.59
N GLY A 197 0.69 17.65 -4.84
CA GLY A 197 -0.14 16.52 -5.19
C GLY A 197 0.06 16.08 -6.64
N GLY A 198 -0.59 15.00 -7.02
CA GLY A 198 -0.51 14.47 -8.39
C GLY A 198 -1.27 13.18 -8.57
N VAL A 199 -1.16 12.64 -9.77
CA VAL A 199 -1.73 11.33 -10.14
C VAL A 199 -0.67 10.28 -9.96
N LEU A 200 -1.07 9.17 -9.34
CA LEU A 200 -0.38 7.90 -9.44
C LEU A 200 -0.89 7.15 -10.67
N ASP A 201 -0.10 6.24 -11.20
CA ASP A 201 -0.58 5.32 -12.21
C ASP A 201 -1.84 4.60 -11.68
N ASN A 202 -2.82 4.37 -12.55
CA ASN A 202 -4.04 3.59 -12.25
C ASN A 202 -5.14 4.26 -11.40
N ASN A 203 -5.51 5.49 -11.69
CA ASN A 203 -6.67 6.18 -11.09
C ASN A 203 -6.57 6.48 -9.59
N LEU A 204 -5.37 6.56 -9.06
CA LEU A 204 -5.11 7.06 -7.72
C LEU A 204 -4.54 8.47 -7.79
N VAL A 205 -4.98 9.33 -6.90
CA VAL A 205 -4.42 10.66 -6.69
C VAL A 205 -3.88 10.79 -5.29
N TRP A 206 -2.84 11.59 -5.13
CA TRP A 206 -2.31 11.93 -3.84
C TRP A 206 -2.29 13.43 -3.63
N GLN A 207 -2.41 13.86 -2.39
CA GLN A 207 -2.28 15.25 -1.98
C GLN A 207 -1.68 15.33 -0.58
N LEU A 208 -0.81 16.30 -0.38
CA LEU A 208 -0.28 16.65 0.93
C LEU A 208 -0.91 17.97 1.41
N GLU A 209 -1.72 17.89 2.46
CA GLU A 209 -2.33 19.02 3.16
C GLU A 209 -1.71 19.15 4.55
N GLY A 210 -0.91 20.20 4.76
CA GLY A 210 -0.13 20.33 5.99
C GLY A 210 0.76 19.10 6.20
N SER A 211 0.49 18.32 7.25
CA SER A 211 1.19 17.07 7.56
C SER A 211 0.39 15.80 7.24
N THR A 212 -0.75 15.95 6.54
CA THR A 212 -1.62 14.82 6.16
C THR A 212 -1.43 14.48 4.69
N LEU A 213 -0.94 13.28 4.41
CA LEU A 213 -0.90 12.70 3.07
C LEU A 213 -2.21 11.96 2.79
N LYS A 214 -2.96 12.44 1.80
CA LYS A 214 -4.19 11.79 1.32
C LYS A 214 -3.89 11.01 0.04
N ILE A 215 -4.40 9.79 -0.06
CA ILE A 215 -4.35 8.96 -1.27
C ILE A 215 -5.77 8.49 -1.55
N ILE A 216 -6.30 8.84 -2.72
CA ILE A 216 -7.72 8.68 -3.03
C ILE A 216 -7.87 8.00 -4.39
N GLY A 217 -8.80 7.04 -4.48
CA GLY A 217 -9.17 6.43 -5.75
C GLY A 217 -9.47 4.94 -5.67
N LYS A 218 -9.33 4.24 -6.80
CA LYS A 218 -9.64 2.82 -6.92
C LYS A 218 -8.53 2.08 -7.66
N GLY A 219 -8.09 0.96 -7.11
CA GLY A 219 -7.11 0.07 -7.76
C GLY A 219 -5.95 -0.30 -6.86
N ASN A 220 -4.92 -0.85 -7.47
CA ASN A 220 -3.66 -1.08 -6.79
C ASN A 220 -2.88 0.23 -6.70
N MET A 221 -2.25 0.49 -5.58
CA MET A 221 -1.23 1.52 -5.52
C MET A 221 -0.11 1.05 -6.46
N GLY A 222 -0.07 1.60 -7.68
CA GLY A 222 0.83 1.17 -8.74
C GLY A 222 2.30 1.44 -8.42
N GLY A 223 3.19 0.85 -9.22
CA GLY A 223 4.61 1.17 -9.17
C GLY A 223 4.83 2.65 -9.45
N TRP A 224 5.84 3.23 -8.83
CA TRP A 224 6.27 4.58 -9.13
C TRP A 224 6.66 4.64 -10.62
N LYS A 225 6.47 5.78 -11.30
CA LYS A 225 6.81 5.96 -12.73
C LYS A 225 8.11 5.23 -13.04
N SER A 226 8.14 4.48 -14.12
CA SER A 226 9.25 3.59 -14.48
C SER A 226 10.61 4.27 -14.28
N GLY A 227 11.42 3.74 -13.35
CA GLY A 227 12.72 4.28 -12.98
C GLY A 227 12.77 5.16 -11.72
N ALA A 228 11.63 5.51 -11.09
CA ALA A 228 11.65 6.18 -9.80
C ALA A 228 11.76 5.15 -8.66
N GLU A 229 12.80 5.25 -7.84
CA GLU A 229 12.98 4.38 -6.67
C GLU A 229 12.05 4.74 -5.50
N ASN A 230 11.46 5.96 -5.52
CA ASN A 230 10.70 6.54 -4.43
C ASN A 230 9.33 7.03 -4.86
N PRO A 231 8.34 7.03 -3.94
CA PRO A 231 7.04 7.61 -4.19
C PRO A 231 7.13 9.14 -4.38
N PRO A 232 6.17 9.75 -5.09
CA PRO A 232 6.22 11.19 -5.38
C PRO A 232 6.18 12.09 -4.13
N TRP A 233 5.71 11.59 -3.00
CA TRP A 233 5.71 12.29 -1.70
C TRP A 233 6.96 12.04 -0.85
N TYR A 234 7.93 11.25 -1.30
CA TYR A 234 9.10 10.89 -0.49
C TYR A 234 9.92 12.10 -0.03
N GLY A 235 9.97 13.16 -0.84
CA GLY A 235 10.60 14.43 -0.45
C GLY A 235 10.00 15.08 0.79
N TYR A 236 8.75 14.75 1.12
CA TYR A 236 8.01 15.29 2.28
C TYR A 236 7.93 14.31 3.46
N ARG A 237 8.63 13.18 3.41
CA ARG A 237 8.52 12.10 4.39
C ARG A 237 8.70 12.53 5.85
N ASN A 238 9.53 13.56 6.09
CA ASN A 238 9.77 14.09 7.43
C ASN A 238 8.63 15.00 7.93
N ASP A 239 7.79 15.51 7.04
CA ASP A 239 6.67 16.40 7.37
C ASP A 239 5.37 15.63 7.59
N ILE A 240 5.28 14.40 7.05
CA ILE A 240 4.07 13.58 7.09
C ILE A 240 3.90 12.95 8.46
N LYS A 241 2.77 13.29 9.13
CA LYS A 241 2.36 12.73 10.42
C LYS A 241 1.17 11.78 10.30
N LYS A 242 0.34 11.97 9.28
CA LYS A 242 -0.86 11.19 9.04
C LYS A 242 -0.94 10.78 7.57
N VAL A 243 -1.33 9.53 7.34
CA VAL A 243 -1.70 9.01 6.02
C VAL A 243 -3.18 8.66 6.04
N VAL A 244 -3.93 9.16 5.06
CA VAL A 244 -5.35 8.86 4.85
C VAL A 244 -5.52 8.24 3.48
N MET A 245 -5.98 7.00 3.45
CA MET A 245 -6.29 6.29 2.23
C MET A 245 -7.79 6.10 2.10
N SER A 246 -8.37 6.51 0.98
CA SER A 246 -9.82 6.48 0.73
C SER A 246 -10.13 5.87 -0.62
N GLY A 247 -11.29 5.19 -0.69
CA GLY A 247 -11.71 4.44 -1.87
C GLY A 247 -11.24 2.98 -1.82
N ASN A 248 -11.37 2.28 -2.94
CA ASN A 248 -11.10 0.85 -3.06
C ASN A 248 -9.62 0.60 -3.42
N ILE A 249 -8.71 0.79 -2.48
CA ILE A 249 -7.27 0.53 -2.65
C ILE A 249 -6.99 -0.89 -2.15
N TYR A 250 -6.51 -1.77 -3.04
CA TYR A 250 -6.33 -3.20 -2.74
C TYR A 250 -4.95 -3.55 -2.20
N CYS A 251 -3.93 -2.72 -2.48
CA CYS A 251 -2.59 -2.96 -1.97
C CYS A 251 -1.83 -1.66 -1.67
N ILE A 252 -0.94 -1.73 -0.69
CA ILE A 252 0.08 -0.70 -0.45
C ILE A 252 1.36 -1.15 -1.13
N TYR A 253 1.86 -0.33 -2.05
CA TYR A 253 3.02 -0.69 -2.86
C TYR A 253 4.34 -0.66 -2.07
N THR A 254 5.34 -1.32 -2.63
CA THR A 254 6.69 -1.42 -2.05
C THR A 254 7.26 -0.05 -1.71
N GLY A 255 7.67 0.13 -0.46
CA GLY A 255 8.30 1.36 0.03
C GLY A 255 7.39 2.59 0.06
N ALA A 256 6.06 2.44 -0.03
CA ALA A 256 5.11 3.55 -0.15
C ALA A 256 5.27 4.62 0.93
N PHE A 257 5.50 4.20 2.16
CA PHE A 257 5.61 5.08 3.33
C PHE A 257 6.93 4.89 4.08
N ARG A 258 7.95 4.35 3.39
CA ARG A 258 9.25 4.10 4.01
C ARG A 258 9.91 5.39 4.52
N ASP A 259 10.67 5.25 5.62
CA ASP A 259 11.47 6.33 6.19
C ASP A 259 10.64 7.57 6.57
N MET A 260 9.42 7.36 7.11
CA MET A 260 8.56 8.42 7.66
C MET A 260 8.64 8.45 9.19
N PRO A 261 9.66 9.11 9.78
CA PRO A 261 9.91 9.04 11.23
C PRO A 261 8.82 9.72 12.07
N ASN A 262 8.08 10.66 11.49
CA ASN A 262 7.03 11.40 12.18
C ASN A 262 5.62 10.87 11.91
N LEU A 263 5.48 9.79 11.12
CA LEU A 263 4.18 9.16 10.85
C LEU A 263 3.65 8.49 12.13
N THR A 264 2.52 8.99 12.62
CA THR A 264 1.88 8.49 13.85
C THR A 264 0.52 7.87 13.63
N GLU A 265 -0.13 8.18 12.51
CA GLU A 265 -1.49 7.74 12.22
C GLU A 265 -1.63 7.26 10.78
N VAL A 266 -2.28 6.11 10.60
CA VAL A 266 -2.64 5.55 9.30
C VAL A 266 -4.12 5.23 9.29
N GLN A 267 -4.86 5.90 8.40
CA GLN A 267 -6.24 5.55 8.08
C GLN A 267 -6.23 4.67 6.83
N TRP A 268 -6.65 3.43 7.02
CA TRP A 268 -6.60 2.40 6.00
C TRP A 268 -7.77 2.47 5.02
N PRO A 269 -7.58 2.00 3.77
CA PRO A 269 -8.70 1.78 2.85
C PRO A 269 -9.47 0.51 3.25
N THR A 270 -10.73 0.42 2.82
CA THR A 270 -11.64 -0.68 3.20
C THR A 270 -11.25 -2.04 2.62
N ASP A 271 -10.68 -2.07 1.42
CA ASP A 271 -10.49 -3.30 0.64
C ASP A 271 -9.03 -3.77 0.56
N LEU A 272 -8.20 -3.32 1.49
CA LEU A 272 -6.77 -3.65 1.52
C LEU A 272 -6.55 -5.15 1.74
N THR A 273 -5.82 -5.79 0.83
CA THR A 273 -5.51 -7.22 0.88
C THR A 273 -4.03 -7.53 1.10
N VAL A 274 -3.14 -6.63 0.65
CA VAL A 274 -1.69 -6.84 0.69
C VAL A 274 -0.95 -5.56 1.11
N ILE A 275 -0.03 -5.70 2.05
CA ILE A 275 0.98 -4.70 2.39
C ILE A 275 2.31 -5.20 1.83
N TYR A 276 2.80 -4.57 0.74
CA TYR A 276 4.02 -5.01 0.07
C TYR A 276 5.30 -4.64 0.82
N SER A 277 6.42 -5.13 0.28
CA SER A 277 7.73 -5.05 0.93
C SER A 277 8.12 -3.62 1.29
N SER A 278 8.70 -3.46 2.49
CA SER A 278 9.20 -2.18 3.00
C SER A 278 8.17 -1.05 3.04
N ALA A 279 6.86 -1.35 2.98
CA ALA A 279 5.80 -0.33 2.88
C ALA A 279 5.86 0.71 4.00
N PHE A 280 6.18 0.31 5.23
CA PHE A 280 6.37 1.16 6.42
C PHE A 280 7.77 0.97 7.04
N TYR A 281 8.77 0.68 6.22
CA TYR A 281 10.15 0.53 6.68
C TYR A 281 10.62 1.79 7.42
N ASN A 282 11.22 1.65 8.62
CA ASN A 282 11.72 2.76 9.47
C ASN A 282 10.66 3.83 9.82
N CYS A 283 9.37 3.50 9.90
CA CYS A 283 8.36 4.41 10.41
C CYS A 283 8.41 4.47 11.94
N THR A 284 9.41 5.14 12.48
CA THR A 284 9.67 5.16 13.94
C THR A 284 8.62 5.94 14.75
N GLY A 285 7.78 6.76 14.11
CA GLY A 285 6.69 7.48 14.79
C GLY A 285 5.48 6.61 15.13
N LEU A 286 5.31 5.46 14.45
CA LEU A 286 4.18 4.56 14.67
C LEU A 286 4.27 3.89 16.04
N LYS A 287 3.17 3.96 16.81
CA LYS A 287 3.06 3.33 18.13
C LYS A 287 2.04 2.21 18.17
N LYS A 288 0.88 2.44 17.55
CA LYS A 288 -0.22 1.48 17.53
C LYS A 288 -0.77 1.37 16.12
N LEU A 289 -1.06 0.15 15.67
CA LEU A 289 -1.66 -0.13 14.39
C LEU A 289 -2.72 -1.23 14.51
N GLU A 290 -3.82 -1.04 13.81
CA GLU A 290 -4.81 -2.07 13.57
C GLU A 290 -4.81 -2.40 12.08
N ILE A 291 -4.37 -3.59 11.71
CA ILE A 291 -4.31 -4.01 10.30
C ILE A 291 -5.70 -4.40 9.83
N PRO A 292 -6.17 -3.90 8.66
CA PRO A 292 -7.53 -4.12 8.17
C PRO A 292 -7.90 -5.60 7.98
N HIS A 293 -9.19 -5.87 8.15
CA HIS A 293 -9.75 -7.23 8.17
C HIS A 293 -9.45 -8.07 6.92
N TYR A 294 -9.36 -7.47 5.72
CA TYR A 294 -9.14 -8.23 4.48
C TYR A 294 -7.67 -8.48 4.15
N VAL A 295 -6.72 -8.00 4.94
CA VAL A 295 -5.29 -8.22 4.70
C VAL A 295 -4.96 -9.69 4.88
N LYS A 296 -4.35 -10.27 3.83
CA LYS A 296 -3.90 -11.67 3.78
C LYS A 296 -2.38 -11.81 3.84
N THR A 297 -1.66 -10.79 3.37
CA THR A 297 -0.20 -10.83 3.28
C THR A 297 0.42 -9.53 3.78
N ILE A 298 1.39 -9.66 4.67
CA ILE A 298 2.34 -8.63 5.06
C ILE A 298 3.69 -9.09 4.53
N SER A 299 4.23 -8.41 3.51
CA SER A 299 5.45 -8.83 2.82
C SER A 299 6.73 -8.49 3.58
N ASP A 300 7.88 -8.81 2.96
CA ASP A 300 9.22 -8.63 3.54
C ASP A 300 9.48 -7.19 3.99
N TYR A 301 10.08 -7.02 5.16
CA TYR A 301 10.48 -5.72 5.72
C TYR A 301 9.33 -4.72 5.89
N ALA A 302 8.06 -5.11 5.79
CA ALA A 302 6.93 -4.18 5.75
C ALA A 302 6.92 -3.18 6.92
N PHE A 303 7.24 -3.60 8.13
CA PHE A 303 7.36 -2.78 9.35
C PHE A 303 8.76 -2.86 9.98
N TYR A 304 9.78 -3.20 9.18
CA TYR A 304 11.16 -3.26 9.67
C TYR A 304 11.58 -1.93 10.31
N GLY A 305 12.18 -1.98 11.49
CA GLY A 305 12.72 -0.78 12.15
C GLY A 305 11.65 0.20 12.66
N CYS A 306 10.38 -0.20 12.76
CA CYS A 306 9.36 0.58 13.48
C CYS A 306 9.63 0.48 15.00
N GLU A 307 10.71 1.13 15.44
CA GLU A 307 11.29 0.93 16.77
C GLU A 307 10.32 1.25 17.92
N ASN A 308 9.41 2.20 17.73
CA ASN A 308 8.45 2.63 18.75
C ASN A 308 7.07 1.97 18.62
N LEU A 309 6.92 0.99 17.71
CA LEU A 309 5.68 0.23 17.57
C LEU A 309 5.48 -0.64 18.83
N GLU A 310 4.51 -0.27 19.66
CA GLU A 310 4.18 -0.92 20.94
C GLU A 310 3.14 -2.02 20.76
N GLU A 311 2.17 -1.79 19.86
CA GLU A 311 1.02 -2.65 19.66
C GLU A 311 0.63 -2.74 18.18
N ILE A 312 0.35 -3.95 17.73
CA ILE A 312 -0.22 -4.21 16.41
C ILE A 312 -1.27 -5.31 16.50
N SER A 313 -2.47 -5.02 15.99
CA SER A 313 -3.55 -6.00 15.85
C SER A 313 -3.55 -6.56 14.46
N LEU A 314 -3.46 -7.89 14.35
CA LEU A 314 -3.45 -8.63 13.09
C LEU A 314 -4.83 -9.24 12.80
N PRO A 315 -5.33 -9.18 11.56
CA PRO A 315 -6.64 -9.74 11.20
C PRO A 315 -6.60 -11.27 11.16
N LYS A 316 -7.76 -11.90 11.42
CA LYS A 316 -7.91 -13.37 11.34
C LYS A 316 -7.69 -13.93 9.94
N THR A 317 -7.81 -13.10 8.91
CA THR A 317 -7.60 -13.43 7.49
C THR A 317 -6.14 -13.49 7.08
N LEU A 318 -5.19 -13.04 7.94
CA LEU A 318 -3.77 -13.02 7.62
C LEU A 318 -3.21 -14.45 7.49
N GLN A 319 -2.58 -14.72 6.36
CA GLN A 319 -2.02 -16.03 5.98
C GLN A 319 -0.50 -16.04 5.96
N GLU A 320 0.11 -14.89 5.67
CA GLU A 320 1.55 -14.79 5.46
C GLU A 320 2.15 -13.53 6.06
N ILE A 321 3.30 -13.68 6.74
CA ILE A 321 4.16 -12.60 7.20
C ILE A 321 5.56 -12.83 6.62
N GLY A 322 6.05 -11.91 5.82
CA GLY A 322 7.31 -12.00 5.09
C GLY A 322 8.57 -11.89 5.96
N ALA A 323 9.72 -12.01 5.30
CA ALA A 323 11.02 -11.95 5.96
C ALA A 323 11.26 -10.58 6.59
N SER A 324 11.80 -10.57 7.83
CA SER A 324 12.13 -9.36 8.58
C SER A 324 10.96 -8.36 8.73
N ALA A 325 9.71 -8.79 8.57
CA ALA A 325 8.57 -7.89 8.54
C ALA A 325 8.44 -7.02 9.82
N PHE A 326 8.77 -7.55 10.98
CA PHE A 326 8.78 -6.87 12.28
C PHE A 326 10.16 -6.86 12.94
N ALA A 327 11.22 -7.08 12.16
CA ALA A 327 12.57 -7.04 12.71
C ALA A 327 12.91 -5.61 13.18
N GLY A 328 13.53 -5.50 14.36
CA GLY A 328 13.89 -4.21 14.93
C GLY A 328 12.73 -3.41 15.55
N CYS A 329 11.53 -3.97 15.70
CA CYS A 329 10.41 -3.36 16.44
C CYS A 329 10.68 -3.47 17.95
N LYS A 330 11.56 -2.61 18.47
CA LYS A 330 12.13 -2.72 19.83
C LYS A 330 11.10 -2.56 20.94
N SER A 331 10.04 -1.79 20.70
CA SER A 331 8.96 -1.55 21.66
C SER A 331 7.80 -2.55 21.56
N LEU A 332 7.78 -3.42 20.54
CA LEU A 332 6.73 -4.42 20.35
C LEU A 332 6.91 -5.56 21.35
N THR A 333 6.18 -5.49 22.46
CA THR A 333 6.31 -6.45 23.56
C THR A 333 5.37 -7.65 23.42
N LYS A 334 4.29 -7.53 22.66
CA LYS A 334 3.30 -8.56 22.45
C LYS A 334 2.74 -8.49 21.02
N ILE A 335 2.55 -9.63 20.39
CA ILE A 335 1.84 -9.78 19.12
C ILE A 335 1.00 -11.06 19.18
N SER A 336 -0.25 -10.98 18.75
CA SER A 336 -1.12 -12.14 18.62
C SER A 336 -1.13 -12.62 17.17
N LEU A 337 -0.51 -13.77 16.91
CA LEU A 337 -0.52 -14.37 15.59
C LEU A 337 -1.85 -15.10 15.37
N PRO A 338 -2.59 -14.83 14.29
CA PRO A 338 -3.89 -15.47 14.04
C PRO A 338 -3.74 -16.96 13.68
N ASP A 339 -4.74 -17.76 14.03
CA ASP A 339 -4.72 -19.21 13.77
C ASP A 339 -4.69 -19.56 12.27
N GLY A 340 -5.18 -18.64 11.40
CA GLY A 340 -5.11 -18.78 9.94
C GLY A 340 -3.71 -18.58 9.33
N LEU A 341 -2.71 -18.19 10.15
CA LEU A 341 -1.36 -17.93 9.66
C LEU A 341 -0.64 -19.23 9.31
N THR A 342 -0.19 -19.36 8.06
CA THR A 342 0.46 -20.58 7.53
C THR A 342 1.94 -20.37 7.21
N SER A 343 2.41 -19.12 7.12
CA SER A 343 3.79 -18.81 6.77
C SER A 343 4.32 -17.61 7.51
N ILE A 344 5.54 -17.74 8.03
CA ILE A 344 6.35 -16.63 8.54
C ILE A 344 7.74 -16.67 7.90
N GLY A 345 8.28 -15.51 7.57
CA GLY A 345 9.57 -15.39 6.89
C GLY A 345 10.79 -15.41 7.82
N LYS A 346 11.98 -15.55 7.25
CA LYS A 346 13.24 -15.46 7.99
C LYS A 346 13.37 -14.12 8.73
N LYS A 347 13.95 -14.15 9.95
CA LYS A 347 14.20 -12.94 10.76
C LYS A 347 12.94 -12.13 11.08
N VAL A 348 11.75 -12.71 10.98
CA VAL A 348 10.47 -12.00 11.06
C VAL A 348 10.36 -11.08 12.27
N PHE A 349 10.82 -11.48 13.44
CA PHE A 349 10.82 -10.73 14.70
C PHE A 349 12.24 -10.44 15.24
N SER A 350 13.27 -10.61 14.42
CA SER A 350 14.66 -10.46 14.88
C SER A 350 14.90 -9.10 15.53
N GLY A 351 15.42 -9.07 16.76
CA GLY A 351 15.68 -7.83 17.49
C GLY A 351 14.44 -7.06 17.95
N SER A 352 13.27 -7.71 17.95
CA SER A 352 12.05 -7.12 18.52
C SER A 352 12.06 -7.17 20.07
N GLY A 353 11.16 -6.37 20.67
CA GLY A 353 10.97 -6.31 22.11
C GLY A 353 10.08 -7.38 22.71
N LEU A 354 9.66 -8.39 21.93
CA LEU A 354 8.72 -9.42 22.33
C LEU A 354 9.10 -10.06 23.67
N ARG A 355 8.12 -10.14 24.58
CA ARG A 355 8.23 -10.86 25.86
C ARG A 355 7.64 -12.28 25.76
N SER A 356 6.61 -12.45 24.96
CA SER A 356 5.98 -13.75 24.76
C SER A 356 5.56 -13.94 23.32
N ILE A 357 5.55 -15.19 22.88
CA ILE A 357 5.02 -15.58 21.56
C ILE A 357 4.30 -16.93 21.66
N ILE A 358 3.15 -17.00 21.02
CA ILE A 358 2.42 -18.25 20.80
C ILE A 358 2.46 -18.51 19.29
N VAL A 359 3.11 -19.58 18.88
CA VAL A 359 3.19 -20.00 17.47
C VAL A 359 1.92 -20.75 17.12
N PRO A 360 1.12 -20.29 16.14
CA PRO A 360 -0.14 -20.94 15.77
C PRO A 360 0.07 -22.29 15.08
N GLU A 361 -1.00 -23.09 15.02
CA GLU A 361 -0.97 -24.46 14.49
C GLU A 361 -0.50 -24.54 13.04
N GLY A 362 -0.84 -23.56 12.19
CA GLY A 362 -0.45 -23.52 10.79
C GLY A 362 1.06 -23.42 10.54
N ILE A 363 1.84 -23.01 11.55
CA ILE A 363 3.30 -22.84 11.43
C ILE A 363 4.00 -24.16 11.83
N THR A 364 4.37 -24.95 10.83
CA THR A 364 5.05 -26.24 11.04
C THR A 364 6.58 -26.16 11.03
N LYS A 365 7.15 -25.02 10.66
CA LYS A 365 8.60 -24.78 10.65
C LYS A 365 8.89 -23.36 11.11
N LEU A 366 9.77 -23.20 12.09
CA LEU A 366 10.31 -21.91 12.43
C LEU A 366 11.46 -21.58 11.48
N PRO A 367 11.43 -20.43 10.78
CA PRO A 367 12.47 -20.07 9.85
C PRO A 367 13.75 -19.60 10.55
N GLU A 368 14.81 -19.45 9.74
CA GLU A 368 16.11 -18.93 10.18
C GLU A 368 15.96 -17.58 10.90
N ALA A 369 16.58 -17.48 12.09
CA ALA A 369 16.69 -16.26 12.89
C ALA A 369 15.34 -15.60 13.23
N ALA A 370 14.23 -16.36 13.25
CA ALA A 370 12.88 -15.81 13.45
C ALA A 370 12.77 -14.89 14.67
N PHE A 371 13.40 -15.26 15.78
CA PHE A 371 13.42 -14.54 17.06
C PHE A 371 14.84 -14.17 17.50
N ARG A 372 15.81 -14.17 16.58
CA ARG A 372 17.20 -13.83 16.87
C ARG A 372 17.29 -12.46 17.58
N ASN A 373 18.07 -12.36 18.66
CA ASN A 373 18.24 -11.12 19.43
C ASN A 373 16.95 -10.59 20.09
N CYS A 374 15.89 -11.39 20.23
CA CYS A 374 14.73 -11.04 21.06
C CYS A 374 15.11 -11.18 22.54
N ARG A 375 15.91 -10.22 23.01
CA ARG A 375 16.53 -10.29 24.35
C ARG A 375 15.53 -10.23 25.50
N SER A 376 14.32 -9.73 25.25
CA SER A 376 13.23 -9.66 26.22
C SER A 376 12.29 -10.86 26.19
N LEU A 377 12.48 -11.82 25.29
CA LEU A 377 11.60 -12.97 25.11
C LEU A 377 11.73 -13.90 26.34
N GLU A 378 10.66 -14.01 27.11
CA GLU A 378 10.54 -14.81 28.32
C GLU A 378 9.91 -16.17 28.04
N THR A 379 8.90 -16.21 27.17
CA THR A 379 8.14 -17.43 26.85
C THR A 379 7.92 -17.59 25.35
N ALA A 380 8.04 -18.83 24.87
CA ALA A 380 7.67 -19.24 23.53
C ALA A 380 6.93 -20.58 23.61
N SER A 381 5.71 -20.63 23.08
CA SER A 381 4.88 -21.81 23.07
C SER A 381 4.33 -22.13 21.68
N PHE A 382 3.90 -23.36 21.47
CA PHE A 382 3.51 -23.90 20.18
C PHE A 382 2.13 -24.56 20.28
N LYS A 383 1.15 -24.06 19.52
CA LYS A 383 -0.18 -24.68 19.40
C LYS A 383 -0.17 -25.90 18.47
N GLY A 384 0.80 -25.99 17.56
CA GLY A 384 0.85 -26.97 16.49
C GLY A 384 2.11 -27.81 16.45
N ASN A 385 2.16 -28.64 15.40
CA ASN A 385 3.20 -29.64 15.18
C ASN A 385 4.44 -29.03 14.49
N VAL A 386 5.23 -28.26 15.22
CA VAL A 386 6.50 -27.75 14.69
C VAL A 386 7.50 -28.88 14.49
N THR A 387 7.97 -29.06 13.26
CA THR A 387 8.90 -30.12 12.87
C THR A 387 10.35 -29.64 12.77
N SER A 388 10.57 -28.32 12.67
CA SER A 388 11.92 -27.75 12.52
C SER A 388 12.03 -26.41 13.23
N VAL A 389 13.11 -26.23 13.98
CA VAL A 389 13.59 -24.95 14.47
C VAL A 389 14.77 -24.53 13.57
N GLY A 390 14.63 -23.40 12.88
CA GLY A 390 15.63 -22.91 11.93
C GLY A 390 16.95 -22.47 12.60
N SER A 391 17.97 -22.28 11.79
CA SER A 391 19.27 -21.80 12.28
C SER A 391 19.12 -20.43 12.96
N GLN A 392 19.82 -20.23 14.09
CA GLN A 392 19.83 -18.96 14.85
C GLN A 392 18.43 -18.52 15.37
N CYS A 393 17.43 -19.40 15.35
CA CYS A 393 16.02 -19.03 15.59
C CYS A 393 15.83 -18.28 16.91
N PHE A 394 16.43 -18.74 18.00
CA PHE A 394 16.39 -18.14 19.34
C PHE A 394 17.79 -17.71 19.83
N GLU A 395 18.73 -17.50 18.91
CA GLU A 395 20.06 -16.99 19.25
C GLU A 395 19.96 -15.65 20.01
N ASN A 396 20.70 -15.54 21.13
CA ASN A 396 20.67 -14.34 22.00
C ASN A 396 19.30 -14.00 22.63
N CYS A 397 18.38 -14.94 22.79
CA CYS A 397 17.14 -14.77 23.57
C CYS A 397 17.47 -14.90 25.07
N THR A 398 18.12 -13.89 25.65
CA THR A 398 18.75 -13.99 26.99
C THR A 398 17.76 -14.09 28.15
N GLN A 399 16.48 -13.71 27.97
CA GLN A 399 15.44 -13.85 28.99
C GLN A 399 14.63 -15.15 28.88
N LEU A 400 14.77 -15.90 27.78
CA LEU A 400 14.09 -17.19 27.59
C LEU A 400 14.74 -18.25 28.50
N LYS A 401 14.06 -18.56 29.63
CA LYS A 401 14.62 -19.46 30.66
C LYS A 401 14.27 -20.92 30.43
N SER A 402 13.12 -21.16 29.85
CA SER A 402 12.65 -22.51 29.56
C SER A 402 11.87 -22.52 28.24
N ILE A 403 11.88 -23.65 27.55
CA ILE A 403 11.08 -23.88 26.36
C ILE A 403 10.70 -25.36 26.27
N GLN A 404 9.43 -25.62 25.97
CA GLN A 404 8.94 -26.96 25.64
C GLN A 404 8.81 -27.10 24.13
N LEU A 405 9.53 -28.06 23.56
CA LEU A 405 9.52 -28.35 22.14
C LEU A 405 8.54 -29.50 21.85
N PRO A 406 7.71 -29.41 20.80
CA PRO A 406 6.67 -30.39 20.53
C PRO A 406 7.25 -31.75 20.14
N ALA A 407 6.46 -32.83 20.34
CA ALA A 407 6.85 -34.20 20.01
C ALA A 407 7.15 -34.41 18.50
N SER A 408 6.59 -33.57 17.65
CA SER A 408 6.79 -33.58 16.20
C SER A 408 8.17 -33.07 15.73
N LEU A 409 8.98 -32.52 16.64
CA LEU A 409 10.26 -31.87 16.26
C LEU A 409 11.27 -32.89 15.73
N LYS A 410 11.81 -32.65 14.54
CA LYS A 410 12.80 -33.51 13.86
C LYS A 410 14.17 -32.86 13.74
N THR A 411 14.23 -31.52 13.64
CA THR A 411 15.50 -30.82 13.41
C THR A 411 15.60 -29.53 14.20
N ILE A 412 16.79 -29.27 14.72
CA ILE A 412 17.22 -28.00 15.31
C ILE A 412 18.40 -27.52 14.48
N GLY A 413 18.29 -26.31 13.91
CA GLY A 413 19.30 -25.73 13.03
C GLY A 413 20.55 -25.27 13.76
N GLU A 414 21.55 -24.84 13.00
CA GLU A 414 22.79 -24.30 13.51
C GLU A 414 22.55 -23.09 14.42
N SER A 415 23.23 -23.04 15.58
CA SER A 415 23.17 -21.94 16.54
C SER A 415 21.74 -21.59 17.00
N ALA A 416 20.77 -22.50 16.86
CA ALA A 416 19.34 -22.19 17.05
C ALA A 416 19.01 -21.60 18.43
N PHE A 417 19.71 -22.02 19.47
CA PHE A 417 19.56 -21.53 20.84
C PHE A 417 20.87 -20.95 21.41
N ALA A 418 21.84 -20.69 20.55
CA ALA A 418 23.16 -20.20 20.99
C ALA A 418 23.01 -18.91 21.80
N ASP A 419 23.75 -18.86 22.91
CA ASP A 419 23.82 -17.72 23.82
C ASP A 419 22.44 -17.23 24.34
N SER A 420 21.43 -18.12 24.32
CA SER A 420 20.12 -17.87 24.94
C SER A 420 20.18 -18.02 26.46
N GLY A 421 19.12 -17.59 27.17
CA GLY A 421 19.05 -17.66 28.62
C GLY A 421 18.59 -19.01 29.18
N LEU A 422 18.41 -20.02 28.31
CA LEU A 422 17.80 -21.30 28.68
C LEU A 422 18.52 -22.01 29.82
N LYS A 423 17.72 -22.39 30.80
CA LYS A 423 18.08 -23.25 31.93
C LYS A 423 17.42 -24.62 31.80
N GLU A 424 16.31 -24.69 31.10
CA GLU A 424 15.52 -25.87 30.91
C GLU A 424 15.07 -26.00 29.44
N LEU A 425 15.37 -27.14 28.84
CA LEU A 425 14.98 -27.46 27.48
C LEU A 425 14.23 -28.79 27.49
N VAL A 426 12.94 -28.74 27.27
CA VAL A 426 12.03 -29.88 27.36
C VAL A 426 11.69 -30.37 25.96
N PHE A 427 11.98 -31.62 25.67
CA PHE A 427 11.58 -32.29 24.43
C PHE A 427 10.33 -33.13 24.66
N GLY A 428 9.33 -32.95 23.81
CA GLY A 428 8.08 -33.70 23.87
C GLY A 428 8.14 -35.06 23.17
N GLY A 429 9.23 -35.39 22.47
CA GLY A 429 9.34 -36.62 21.65
C GLY A 429 10.78 -37.13 21.49
N ASP A 430 10.97 -37.78 20.35
CA ASP A 430 12.25 -38.37 19.97
C ASP A 430 13.37 -37.31 19.86
N MET A 431 14.62 -37.75 20.02
CA MET A 431 15.76 -36.87 19.89
C MET A 431 15.89 -36.34 18.45
N PRO A 432 15.78 -35.00 18.23
CA PRO A 432 15.94 -34.43 16.90
C PRO A 432 17.39 -34.49 16.42
N THR A 433 17.60 -34.20 15.15
CA THR A 433 18.92 -33.86 14.64
C THR A 433 19.28 -32.45 15.16
N ILE A 434 20.42 -32.32 15.84
CA ILE A 434 20.89 -31.07 16.44
C ILE A 434 22.05 -30.55 15.58
N GLY A 435 21.90 -29.33 15.06
CA GLY A 435 22.91 -28.66 14.23
C GLY A 435 24.13 -28.19 15.01
N SER A 436 25.16 -27.76 14.29
CA SER A 436 26.38 -27.21 14.88
C SER A 436 26.07 -25.99 15.76
N ASP A 437 26.76 -25.88 16.89
CA ASP A 437 26.60 -24.78 17.84
C ASP A 437 25.17 -24.49 18.33
N ALA A 438 24.21 -25.41 18.06
CA ALA A 438 22.80 -25.19 18.35
C ALA A 438 22.51 -24.86 19.84
N LEU A 439 23.31 -25.40 20.75
CA LEU A 439 23.19 -25.20 22.21
C LEU A 439 24.42 -24.47 22.79
N LYS A 440 25.19 -23.79 21.97
CA LYS A 440 26.39 -23.07 22.40
C LYS A 440 26.08 -22.04 23.49
N GLY A 441 26.96 -21.97 24.50
CA GLY A 441 26.82 -21.02 25.61
C GLY A 441 25.77 -21.42 26.66
N LEU A 442 25.00 -22.50 26.44
CA LEU A 442 23.99 -22.95 27.41
C LEU A 442 24.62 -23.73 28.56
N LYS A 443 24.01 -23.55 29.74
CA LYS A 443 24.16 -24.41 30.93
C LYS A 443 22.75 -24.83 31.33
N ALA A 444 22.25 -25.94 30.77
CA ALA A 444 20.83 -26.27 30.81
C ALA A 444 20.56 -27.73 31.21
N ALA A 445 19.43 -27.94 31.89
CA ALA A 445 18.80 -29.22 32.07
C ALA A 445 17.98 -29.58 30.83
N ILE A 446 18.22 -30.74 30.28
CA ILE A 446 17.49 -31.29 29.11
C ILE A 446 16.58 -32.41 29.61
N PHE A 447 15.29 -32.23 29.42
CA PHE A 447 14.27 -33.20 29.77
C PHE A 447 13.74 -33.87 28.53
N TYR A 448 13.53 -35.21 28.60
CA TYR A 448 13.04 -35.99 27.47
C TYR A 448 12.08 -37.11 27.95
N PRO A 449 11.08 -37.55 27.12
CA PRO A 449 10.10 -38.53 27.51
C PRO A 449 10.72 -39.92 27.70
N LYS A 450 10.14 -40.72 28.61
CA LYS A 450 10.62 -42.08 28.92
C LYS A 450 10.58 -43.04 27.73
N ASN A 451 9.59 -42.89 26.86
CA ASN A 451 9.32 -43.82 25.75
C ASN A 451 9.77 -43.27 24.39
N SER A 452 10.63 -42.28 24.38
CA SER A 452 11.15 -41.66 23.14
C SER A 452 12.47 -42.30 22.68
N SER A 453 12.70 -42.30 21.37
CA SER A 453 13.89 -42.88 20.76
C SER A 453 15.03 -41.90 20.59
N GLY A 454 16.23 -42.43 20.42
CA GLY A 454 17.41 -41.62 20.12
C GLY A 454 18.12 -41.02 21.33
N TRP A 455 17.52 -40.98 22.51
CA TRP A 455 18.13 -40.52 23.76
C TRP A 455 18.99 -41.63 24.36
N SER A 456 20.31 -41.55 24.26
CA SER A 456 21.24 -42.54 24.72
C SER A 456 22.46 -41.93 25.38
N GLN A 457 23.11 -42.65 26.29
CA GLN A 457 24.32 -42.19 26.98
C GLN A 457 25.40 -41.75 25.99
N THR A 458 25.63 -42.51 24.91
CA THR A 458 26.61 -42.17 23.86
C THR A 458 26.31 -40.82 23.23
N ARG A 459 25.06 -40.46 22.99
CA ARG A 459 24.68 -39.14 22.44
C ARG A 459 24.80 -38.03 23.47
N PHE A 460 24.48 -38.30 24.74
CA PHE A 460 24.68 -37.36 25.85
C PHE A 460 26.16 -36.99 25.99
N ASP A 461 27.03 -38.02 25.95
CA ASP A 461 28.48 -37.83 26.03
C ASP A 461 29.00 -37.03 24.84
N ALA A 462 28.48 -37.32 23.64
CA ALA A 462 28.87 -36.57 22.44
C ALA A 462 28.44 -35.07 22.55
N LEU A 463 27.21 -34.80 23.00
CA LEU A 463 26.73 -33.43 23.22
C LEU A 463 27.56 -32.72 24.33
N ASN A 464 27.79 -33.40 25.46
CA ASN A 464 28.59 -32.84 26.54
C ASN A 464 30.03 -32.57 26.13
N LYS A 465 30.62 -33.44 25.31
CA LYS A 465 31.92 -33.18 24.71
C LYS A 465 31.92 -31.91 23.84
N THR A 466 30.87 -31.73 23.04
CA THR A 466 30.71 -30.55 22.16
C THR A 466 30.49 -29.27 22.95
N TYR A 467 29.73 -29.33 24.05
CA TYR A 467 29.31 -28.15 24.84
C TYR A 467 29.99 -28.07 26.22
N ASN A 468 31.19 -28.62 26.36
CA ASN A 468 32.04 -28.50 27.57
C ASN A 468 31.39 -29.00 28.86
N ASN A 469 30.65 -30.12 28.80
CA ASN A 469 29.93 -30.74 29.94
C ASN A 469 28.95 -29.78 30.63
N ALA A 470 28.32 -28.89 29.86
CA ALA A 470 27.42 -27.88 30.40
C ALA A 470 25.95 -28.34 30.43
N LEU A 471 25.66 -29.55 29.90
CA LEU A 471 24.30 -30.07 29.79
C LEU A 471 24.07 -31.21 30.75
N SER A 472 22.90 -31.25 31.39
CA SER A 472 22.43 -32.35 32.24
C SER A 472 21.18 -32.95 31.63
N PHE A 473 21.08 -34.29 31.61
CA PHE A 473 19.98 -35.00 30.92
C PHE A 473 19.10 -35.72 31.95
N TYR A 474 17.78 -35.52 31.86
CA TYR A 474 16.80 -36.05 32.78
C TYR A 474 15.68 -36.77 32.00
N MET A 475 15.39 -38.00 32.39
CA MET A 475 14.26 -38.77 31.84
C MET A 475 12.98 -38.40 32.58
N GLY A 476 11.96 -37.99 31.85
CA GLY A 476 10.67 -37.51 32.37
C GLY A 476 10.51 -36.03 32.13
N ILE A 477 9.29 -35.59 31.89
CA ILE A 477 8.92 -34.18 31.74
C ILE A 477 8.51 -33.69 33.12
N PRO A 478 9.03 -32.55 33.61
CA PRO A 478 8.63 -31.98 34.89
C PRO A 478 7.14 -31.59 34.91
N ASP A 479 6.46 -31.81 36.03
CA ASP A 479 5.02 -31.53 36.18
C ASP A 479 4.63 -30.06 36.04
N ASN A 480 5.58 -29.15 36.16
CA ASN A 480 5.39 -27.71 35.99
C ASN A 480 5.41 -27.24 34.53
N PHE A 481 5.66 -28.10 33.57
CA PHE A 481 5.47 -27.88 32.15
C PHE A 481 4.10 -28.38 31.71
N GLU A 482 3.03 -27.80 32.26
CA GLU A 482 1.69 -27.99 31.70
C GLU A 482 1.65 -27.43 30.26
N GLU A 483 0.94 -28.13 29.37
CA GLU A 483 0.64 -27.60 28.02
C GLU A 483 0.08 -26.19 28.19
N ALA A 484 0.67 -25.23 27.50
CA ALA A 484 0.18 -23.85 27.48
C ALA A 484 -1.17 -23.82 26.74
N THR A 485 -2.20 -24.29 27.42
CA THR A 485 -3.58 -24.13 27.02
C THR A 485 -3.98 -22.72 27.44
N GLU A 486 -4.19 -21.89 26.42
CA GLU A 486 -4.75 -20.55 26.46
C GLU A 486 -3.93 -19.47 27.18
N ALA A 487 -3.55 -18.44 26.38
CA ALA A 487 -3.15 -17.16 26.95
C ALA A 487 -4.26 -16.68 27.91
N PRO A 488 -3.92 -16.08 29.08
CA PRO A 488 -4.94 -15.47 29.90
C PRO A 488 -5.74 -14.51 29.04
N THR A 489 -6.99 -14.81 28.81
CA THR A 489 -7.94 -13.88 28.26
C THR A 489 -8.11 -12.83 29.34
N GLU A 490 -7.36 -11.73 29.26
CA GLU A 490 -7.76 -10.55 30.01
C GLU A 490 -9.17 -10.23 29.54
N ALA A 491 -10.11 -10.28 30.50
CA ALA A 491 -11.47 -9.86 30.28
C ALA A 491 -11.43 -8.47 29.63
N PRO A 492 -12.32 -8.19 28.66
CA PRO A 492 -12.38 -6.89 28.06
C PRO A 492 -12.56 -5.88 29.19
N THR A 493 -11.57 -5.02 29.38
CA THR A 493 -11.69 -3.85 30.22
C THR A 493 -12.85 -3.07 29.63
N GLU A 494 -13.98 -3.06 30.32
CA GLU A 494 -15.13 -2.25 29.94
C GLU A 494 -14.62 -0.84 29.66
N ALA A 495 -14.91 -0.35 28.46
CA ALA A 495 -14.66 1.03 28.09
C ALA A 495 -15.29 1.92 29.17
N PRO A 496 -14.59 2.96 29.67
CA PRO A 496 -15.21 3.88 30.60
C PRO A 496 -16.44 4.48 29.93
N THR A 497 -17.61 4.14 30.46
CA THR A 497 -18.86 4.78 30.12
C THR A 497 -18.68 6.26 30.41
N ALA A 498 -18.62 7.07 29.37
CA ALA A 498 -18.59 8.52 29.51
C ALA A 498 -19.83 8.92 30.30
N ALA A 499 -19.62 9.53 31.47
CA ALA A 499 -20.67 10.11 32.25
C ALA A 499 -21.43 11.14 31.41
N PRO A 500 -22.76 11.23 31.50
CA PRO A 500 -23.51 12.23 30.80
C PRO A 500 -23.13 13.62 31.30
N THR A 501 -22.69 14.47 30.43
CA THR A 501 -22.50 15.91 30.72
C THR A 501 -23.88 16.50 30.97
N GLU A 502 -24.13 16.93 32.19
CA GLU A 502 -25.33 17.66 32.57
C GLU A 502 -25.42 18.95 31.74
N ILE A 503 -26.52 19.10 31.01
CA ILE A 503 -26.92 20.36 30.39
C ILE A 503 -27.67 21.16 31.45
N PRO A 504 -27.40 22.46 31.66
CA PRO A 504 -28.08 23.28 32.64
C PRO A 504 -29.57 23.44 32.25
N THR A 505 -30.44 23.07 33.16
CA THR A 505 -31.87 23.23 33.09
C THR A 505 -32.23 24.71 33.32
N GLU A 506 -32.77 25.41 32.33
CA GLU A 506 -33.57 26.59 32.56
C GLU A 506 -35.02 26.17 32.82
N ALA A 507 -35.62 26.81 33.80
CA ALA A 507 -36.90 26.50 34.42
C ALA A 507 -38.12 26.94 33.57
N PRO A 508 -39.34 26.51 33.91
CA PRO A 508 -40.44 26.32 33.02
C PRO A 508 -41.42 27.50 32.93
N THR A 509 -42.15 27.62 31.83
CA THR A 509 -43.39 28.40 31.78
C THR A 509 -44.51 27.57 31.16
N GLU A 510 -45.51 27.37 32.02
CA GLU A 510 -46.93 27.13 31.90
C GLU A 510 -47.52 26.16 30.85
N ALA A 511 -48.42 25.41 31.42
CA ALA A 511 -49.34 24.40 30.94
C ALA A 511 -50.35 24.88 29.88
N THR A 512 -50.70 23.98 28.97
CA THR A 512 -52.09 23.85 28.49
C THR A 512 -52.34 22.41 28.03
N GLU A 513 -53.36 21.84 28.62
CA GLU A 513 -54.23 20.69 28.37
C GLU A 513 -53.92 19.64 27.30
N ALA A 514 -54.02 18.39 27.77
CA ALA A 514 -54.15 17.17 26.99
C ALA A 514 -55.54 17.05 26.32
N PRO A 515 -55.69 16.27 25.27
CA PRO A 515 -56.67 15.19 25.31
C PRO A 515 -56.17 13.81 24.84
N GLU A 516 -56.55 12.84 25.64
CA GLU A 516 -57.16 11.53 25.32
C GLU A 516 -56.41 10.52 24.43
N ALA A 517 -56.16 9.39 25.07
CA ALA A 517 -55.68 8.12 24.57
C ALA A 517 -56.62 7.50 23.51
N THR A 518 -56.04 6.95 22.46
CA THR A 518 -56.67 5.91 21.63
C THR A 518 -55.71 4.73 21.44
N GLN A 519 -56.26 3.52 21.63
CA GLN A 519 -55.63 2.21 21.66
C GLN A 519 -54.95 1.77 20.35
N PRO A 520 -54.14 0.71 20.38
CA PRO A 520 -53.25 0.29 19.29
C PRO A 520 -53.97 -0.52 18.21
N GLN A 521 -53.68 -0.22 16.95
CA GLN A 521 -54.03 -1.07 15.82
C GLN A 521 -52.89 -1.99 15.42
N ALA A 522 -53.26 -3.20 14.99
CA ALA A 522 -52.45 -4.35 14.62
C ALA A 522 -51.56 -4.11 13.37
N PRO A 523 -50.58 -5.00 13.13
CA PRO A 523 -49.51 -4.77 12.15
C PRO A 523 -50.00 -4.92 10.69
N VAL A 524 -49.56 -3.99 9.86
CA VAL A 524 -49.75 -4.00 8.41
C VAL A 524 -48.68 -4.91 7.77
N THR A 525 -49.13 -5.85 6.99
CA THR A 525 -48.37 -6.78 6.16
C THR A 525 -47.53 -6.04 5.10
N GLU A 526 -46.28 -6.45 4.95
CA GLU A 526 -45.39 -6.04 3.86
C GLU A 526 -45.98 -6.44 2.49
N PRO A 527 -45.79 -5.64 1.43
CA PRO A 527 -46.09 -6.05 0.07
C PRO A 527 -44.95 -6.85 -0.54
N ASP A 528 -45.32 -7.94 -1.20
CA ASP A 528 -44.49 -8.87 -1.95
C ASP A 528 -43.53 -8.18 -2.95
N LEU A 529 -42.25 -8.51 -2.86
CA LEU A 529 -41.26 -8.24 -3.89
C LEU A 529 -41.36 -9.32 -4.98
N PRO A 530 -41.29 -8.99 -6.26
CA PRO A 530 -41.29 -9.99 -7.33
C PRO A 530 -39.98 -10.80 -7.38
N GLU A 531 -40.16 -12.11 -7.50
CA GLU A 531 -39.09 -13.09 -7.69
C GLU A 531 -38.25 -12.81 -8.94
N LEU A 532 -36.91 -12.84 -8.78
CA LEU A 532 -35.97 -12.85 -9.88
C LEU A 532 -35.97 -14.22 -10.58
N PRO A 533 -35.84 -14.31 -11.91
CA PRO A 533 -35.84 -15.56 -12.64
C PRO A 533 -34.62 -16.42 -12.29
N GLN A 534 -34.86 -17.68 -12.03
CA GLN A 534 -33.84 -18.70 -11.83
C GLN A 534 -33.03 -18.91 -13.11
N GLU A 535 -31.73 -18.86 -12.99
CA GLU A 535 -30.77 -19.22 -14.01
C GLU A 535 -30.83 -20.72 -14.29
N GLN A 536 -31.14 -21.08 -15.52
CA GLN A 536 -31.21 -22.47 -16.00
C GLN A 536 -29.78 -23.05 -16.08
N GLN A 537 -29.58 -24.18 -15.47
CA GLN A 537 -28.39 -25.02 -15.64
C GLN A 537 -28.27 -25.53 -17.08
N PRO A 538 -27.05 -25.64 -17.63
CA PRO A 538 -26.86 -26.23 -18.95
C PRO A 538 -27.11 -27.74 -18.91
N THR A 539 -27.96 -28.23 -19.78
CA THR A 539 -28.24 -29.63 -20.06
C THR A 539 -27.00 -30.34 -20.65
N GLU A 540 -26.71 -31.50 -20.10
CA GLU A 540 -25.75 -32.48 -20.65
C GLU A 540 -26.13 -32.86 -22.10
N MET A 541 -25.14 -32.86 -22.99
CA MET A 541 -25.24 -33.46 -24.31
C MET A 541 -24.77 -34.94 -24.28
N PRO A 542 -25.38 -35.83 -25.03
CA PRO A 542 -25.10 -37.27 -24.98
C PRO A 542 -23.83 -37.67 -25.74
N ALA A 543 -23.20 -38.73 -25.23
CA ALA A 543 -22.04 -39.37 -25.82
C ALA A 543 -22.36 -40.01 -27.17
N GLU A 544 -21.53 -39.73 -28.18
CA GLU A 544 -21.43 -40.57 -29.37
C GLU A 544 -20.10 -41.32 -29.36
N GLU A 545 -20.25 -42.66 -29.51
CA GLU A 545 -19.20 -43.63 -29.76
C GLU A 545 -18.62 -43.48 -31.19
N GLN A 546 -17.37 -43.72 -31.34
CA GLN A 546 -16.68 -44.66 -32.24
C GLN A 546 -15.39 -44.13 -32.86
N SER A 547 -14.43 -44.95 -32.59
CA SER A 547 -13.51 -45.69 -33.46
C SER A 547 -12.21 -45.00 -33.91
N GLY A 548 -11.15 -45.62 -33.40
CA GLY A 548 -10.08 -46.17 -34.25
C GLY A 548 -9.06 -45.22 -34.83
N GLY A 549 -7.85 -45.18 -34.31
CA GLY A 549 -6.71 -44.67 -35.01
C GLY A 549 -5.47 -44.50 -34.15
N ARG A 550 -4.62 -45.51 -34.12
CA ARG A 550 -3.25 -45.40 -33.58
C ARG A 550 -2.49 -44.30 -34.28
N HIS A 551 -1.83 -43.39 -33.54
CA HIS A 551 -0.44 -43.01 -33.80
C HIS A 551 0.13 -42.13 -32.67
N SER A 552 1.24 -42.63 -32.16
CA SER A 552 2.45 -41.95 -31.65
C SER A 552 2.32 -40.70 -30.80
N SER A 553 2.75 -40.85 -29.56
CA SER A 553 3.15 -39.83 -28.61
C SER A 553 4.02 -38.73 -29.18
N PRO A 554 3.87 -37.52 -28.72
CA PRO A 554 5.00 -36.64 -28.58
C PRO A 554 5.21 -36.22 -27.12
N ILE A 555 6.39 -36.40 -26.76
CA ILE A 555 7.25 -35.90 -25.71
C ILE A 555 6.86 -34.48 -25.23
N TRP A 556 6.35 -34.45 -24.03
CA TRP A 556 6.43 -33.32 -23.12
C TRP A 556 6.73 -33.93 -21.75
N PRO A 557 7.74 -33.58 -21.02
CA PRO A 557 7.98 -32.33 -20.34
C PRO A 557 9.47 -32.10 -20.04
N LEU A 558 10.05 -31.00 -20.40
CA LEU A 558 11.35 -30.56 -19.84
C LEU A 558 11.59 -29.02 -19.98
N ALA A 559 10.57 -28.25 -20.27
CA ALA A 559 10.75 -26.80 -20.47
C ALA A 559 10.28 -25.91 -19.29
N VAL A 560 9.74 -26.48 -18.21
CA VAL A 560 9.15 -25.67 -17.12
C VAL A 560 10.10 -25.44 -15.93
N ALA A 561 11.19 -26.20 -15.83
CA ALA A 561 12.09 -26.12 -14.67
C ALA A 561 13.22 -25.08 -14.79
N ALA A 562 13.40 -24.41 -15.93
CA ALA A 562 14.56 -23.49 -16.16
C ALA A 562 14.24 -21.99 -16.04
N VAL A 563 12.99 -21.60 -15.77
CA VAL A 563 12.56 -20.17 -15.82
C VAL A 563 12.65 -19.45 -14.44
N TRP A 564 13.03 -20.14 -13.37
CA TRP A 564 12.95 -19.56 -12.01
C TRP A 564 14.25 -19.01 -11.44
N PHE A 565 15.34 -18.88 -12.22
CA PHE A 565 16.63 -18.50 -11.61
C PHE A 565 17.31 -17.22 -12.11
N PHE A 566 16.76 -16.45 -13.06
CA PHE A 566 17.37 -15.17 -13.42
C PHE A 566 16.31 -14.11 -13.77
N GLY A 567 16.00 -13.25 -12.80
CA GLY A 567 15.21 -12.04 -13.01
C GLY A 567 15.94 -11.08 -13.97
N GLY A 568 15.25 -10.57 -14.97
CA GLY A 568 15.69 -9.49 -15.86
C GLY A 568 16.22 -9.89 -17.24
N GLY A 569 16.93 -11.00 -17.37
CA GLY A 569 17.48 -11.43 -18.67
C GLY A 569 16.57 -12.36 -19.49
N ALA A 570 15.68 -13.09 -18.85
CA ALA A 570 14.84 -14.12 -19.46
C ALA A 570 13.70 -13.55 -20.32
N ILE A 571 13.23 -12.34 -20.07
CA ILE A 571 12.14 -11.70 -20.81
C ILE A 571 12.62 -11.26 -22.21
N ALA A 572 13.84 -10.81 -22.36
CA ALA A 572 14.40 -10.41 -23.65
C ALA A 572 14.65 -11.62 -24.58
N VAL A 573 15.08 -12.76 -24.03
CA VAL A 573 15.31 -14.00 -24.80
C VAL A 573 13.97 -14.64 -25.21
N TRP A 574 12.95 -14.56 -24.38
CA TRP A 574 11.59 -15.07 -24.71
C TRP A 574 10.96 -14.29 -25.86
N TYR A 575 11.17 -12.97 -25.92
CA TYR A 575 10.63 -12.11 -26.99
C TYR A 575 11.31 -12.37 -28.36
N PHE A 576 12.56 -12.81 -28.38
CA PHE A 576 13.30 -13.10 -29.61
C PHE A 576 13.10 -14.52 -30.16
N LEU A 577 12.76 -15.50 -29.32
CA LEU A 577 12.60 -16.89 -29.73
C LEU A 577 11.19 -17.27 -30.22
N ILE A 578 10.17 -16.48 -29.94
CA ILE A 578 8.77 -16.79 -30.34
C ILE A 578 8.30 -16.02 -31.58
N ARG A 579 9.03 -15.00 -32.06
CA ARG A 579 8.61 -14.17 -33.21
C ARG A 579 8.84 -14.72 -34.62
N PRO A 580 9.67 -15.73 -34.91
CA PRO A 580 9.86 -16.16 -36.31
C PRO A 580 8.85 -17.17 -36.86
N TYR A 581 7.87 -17.66 -36.08
CA TYR A 581 6.97 -18.73 -36.57
C TYR A 581 5.52 -18.29 -36.85
N ARG A 582 5.29 -17.04 -37.23
CA ARG A 582 4.02 -16.62 -37.81
C ARG A 582 4.25 -16.12 -39.23
N LYS A 583 4.57 -17.04 -40.14
CA LYS A 583 4.30 -16.93 -41.61
C LYS A 583 3.95 -18.32 -42.14
N LYS A 584 2.75 -18.52 -42.29
CA LYS A 584 1.84 -19.14 -43.28
C LYS A 584 0.68 -19.82 -42.60
#